data_315942ac80dfb03f88ad1a1e40fc05fb
#
_entry.id   315942ac80dfb03f88ad1a1e40fc05fb
#
_cell.length_a   1.000
_cell.length_b   1.000
_cell.length_c   1.000
_cell.angle_alpha   90.00
_cell.angle_beta   90.00
_cell.angle_gamma   90.00
#
_symmetry.space_group_name_H-M   'P 1'
#
loop_
_entity.id
_entity.type
_entity.pdbx_description
1 polymer ?
#
loop_
_entity_poly.entity_id
_entity_poly.type
_entity_poly.pdbx_seq_one_letter_code
_entity_poly.pdbx_strand_id
1 'polypeptide(L)'
;MKAIKKSISIILCVITIFSCFVLSASAVEKKNERLPIVYISGYESLSIYFKDDPNKTMLFPANFDIIMSNLKNFGEYSKESLENKDPHIISNSIYSIFYDSLGMTALKPDGITNADDRITTESTECRNSNGRYYFEYDCRLSPIDLAKQLHKFIKQVQKDSGSKRFELVGASYGTTVLMTYLNEYPGMHKYIDSVLISVPSYGGFSVMGEIYSGSFYVNHDTLTQYAYVGLDNPDLGLFLSVLNKSGLLKILLEYMILPAAKALLLDLSKDIIHDTIGTIPSIWTFVPEEYFYDSIERIYGENYRDEDHEYAGLISKVLYYQENIQQRLDEIYNTARKNGIQMNIICKYGRPPMPISKKGSFMSDGAVDVTDVTLGAVASKYGETLPEDYKQVRYKKYDFVSPDRCIDASTGIHPLHTWYVRGLEHSVKNAGFEDLIDYIVYENPNVFTDDKFPQYTYATSDGGLAPVVGVEEKHETTLMKDFITLTKRIFELASTAIKDKIGK
;
A
#
# COMPACT_ATOMS: atom_id res chain seq x y z
N MET A 1 -81.76 -2.62 -5.95
CA MET A 1 -80.55 -2.84 -6.71
C MET A 1 -79.51 -1.72 -6.64
N LYS A 2 -79.84 -0.42 -6.75
CA LYS A 2 -78.86 0.66 -6.65
C LYS A 2 -78.14 0.81 -5.31
N ALA A 3 -78.87 0.59 -4.21
CA ALA A 3 -78.31 0.66 -2.85
C ALA A 3 -77.27 -0.45 -2.56
N ILE A 4 -77.59 -1.71 -3.01
CA ILE A 4 -76.67 -2.86 -2.84
C ILE A 4 -75.36 -2.69 -3.65
N LYS A 5 -75.42 -2.13 -4.86
CA LYS A 5 -74.22 -1.82 -5.65
C LYS A 5 -73.34 -0.78 -4.98
N LYS A 6 -73.91 0.24 -4.33
CA LYS A 6 -73.18 1.28 -3.63
C LYS A 6 -72.47 0.76 -2.37
N SER A 7 -73.15 -0.13 -1.63
CA SER A 7 -72.58 -0.79 -0.47
C SER A 7 -71.40 -1.74 -0.84
N ILE A 8 -71.54 -2.48 -1.95
CA ILE A 8 -70.47 -3.37 -2.45
C ILE A 8 -69.25 -2.55 -2.91
N SER A 9 -69.43 -1.41 -3.60
CA SER A 9 -68.34 -0.53 -4.01
C SER A 9 -67.60 0.08 -2.80
N ILE A 10 -68.33 0.45 -1.74
CA ILE A 10 -67.72 0.99 -0.52
C ILE A 10 -66.93 -0.11 0.21
N ILE A 11 -67.43 -1.31 0.30
CA ILE A 11 -66.74 -2.46 0.90
C ILE A 11 -65.47 -2.83 0.10
N LEU A 12 -65.56 -2.84 -1.23
CA LEU A 12 -64.37 -3.03 -2.09
C LEU A 12 -63.31 -1.92 -1.94
N CYS A 13 -63.68 -0.66 -1.86
CA CYS A 13 -62.76 0.44 -1.57
C CYS A 13 -62.12 0.30 -0.18
N VAL A 14 -62.88 -0.06 0.84
CA VAL A 14 -62.31 -0.26 2.18
C VAL A 14 -61.38 -1.47 2.21
N ILE A 15 -61.69 -2.58 1.53
CA ILE A 15 -60.78 -3.71 1.41
C ILE A 15 -59.50 -3.36 0.63
N THR A 16 -59.60 -2.56 -0.45
CA THR A 16 -58.42 -2.12 -1.23
C THR A 16 -57.54 -1.18 -0.41
N ILE A 17 -58.15 -0.23 0.35
CA ILE A 17 -57.42 0.65 1.26
C ILE A 17 -56.76 -0.16 2.39
N PHE A 18 -57.45 -1.13 3.00
CA PHE A 18 -56.88 -2.00 4.02
C PHE A 18 -55.79 -2.91 3.45
N SER A 19 -55.91 -3.40 2.23
CA SER A 19 -54.86 -4.17 1.54
C SER A 19 -53.64 -3.32 1.25
N CYS A 20 -53.82 -2.04 0.86
CA CYS A 20 -52.70 -1.08 0.70
C CYS A 20 -52.04 -0.75 2.04
N PHE A 21 -52.82 -0.60 3.13
CA PHE A 21 -52.29 -0.38 4.49
C PHE A 21 -51.58 -1.63 5.03
N VAL A 22 -52.06 -2.86 4.78
CA VAL A 22 -51.42 -4.10 5.19
C VAL A 22 -50.16 -4.35 4.37
N LEU A 23 -50.14 -3.99 3.07
CA LEU A 23 -48.94 -4.01 2.26
C LEU A 23 -47.93 -2.93 2.65
N SER A 24 -48.38 -1.75 3.16
CA SER A 24 -47.49 -0.72 3.71
C SER A 24 -47.03 -1.02 5.15
N ALA A 25 -47.83 -1.76 5.94
CA ALA A 25 -47.47 -2.16 7.30
C ALA A 25 -46.63 -3.45 7.35
N SER A 26 -46.54 -4.21 6.24
CA SER A 26 -45.61 -5.32 6.10
C SER A 26 -44.31 -4.90 5.42
N ALA A 27 -44.10 -3.64 5.09
CA ALA A 27 -42.80 -3.02 5.17
C ALA A 27 -42.47 -2.84 6.68
N VAL A 28 -42.38 -3.96 7.43
CA VAL A 28 -41.57 -4.07 8.62
C VAL A 28 -40.25 -3.40 8.21
N GLU A 29 -39.86 -2.34 8.88
CA GLU A 29 -38.46 -1.93 8.96
C GLU A 29 -37.68 -3.23 9.12
N LYS A 30 -37.13 -3.76 8.02
CA LYS A 30 -36.00 -4.62 8.12
C LYS A 30 -35.02 -3.75 8.90
N LYS A 31 -34.93 -3.99 10.22
CA LYS A 31 -33.75 -3.64 10.98
C LYS A 31 -32.64 -3.97 10.02
N ASN A 32 -31.95 -2.96 9.50
CA ASN A 32 -30.80 -3.18 8.65
C ASN A 32 -29.80 -3.94 9.50
N GLU A 33 -29.95 -5.26 9.54
CA GLU A 33 -28.92 -6.12 10.12
C GLU A 33 -27.72 -5.86 9.24
N ARG A 34 -26.74 -5.13 9.80
CA ARG A 34 -25.49 -4.85 9.13
C ARG A 34 -24.90 -6.18 8.67
N LEU A 35 -24.52 -6.24 7.41
CA LEU A 35 -23.86 -7.42 6.87
C LEU A 35 -22.54 -7.66 7.61
N PRO A 36 -22.10 -8.92 7.77
CA PRO A 36 -20.77 -9.20 8.27
C PRO A 36 -19.71 -8.65 7.31
N ILE A 37 -18.71 -7.97 7.86
CA ILE A 37 -17.60 -7.42 7.12
C ILE A 37 -16.39 -8.33 7.31
N VAL A 38 -15.81 -8.80 6.22
CA VAL A 38 -14.54 -9.54 6.23
C VAL A 38 -13.41 -8.57 5.94
N TYR A 39 -12.58 -8.33 6.94
CA TYR A 39 -11.37 -7.51 6.88
C TYR A 39 -10.17 -8.37 6.49
N ILE A 40 -9.50 -7.98 5.40
CA ILE A 40 -8.28 -8.62 4.91
C ILE A 40 -7.15 -7.62 5.17
N SER A 41 -6.39 -7.86 6.23
CA SER A 41 -5.34 -6.97 6.70
C SER A 41 -4.21 -6.81 5.69
N GLY A 42 -3.34 -5.82 5.89
CA GLY A 42 -2.15 -5.62 5.09
C GLY A 42 -1.02 -6.58 5.47
N TYR A 43 0.19 -6.18 5.16
CA TYR A 43 1.39 -6.99 5.32
C TYR A 43 1.76 -7.30 6.79
N GLU A 44 1.19 -6.56 7.75
CA GLU A 44 1.35 -6.76 9.19
C GLU A 44 0.24 -7.65 9.79
N SER A 45 -0.33 -8.55 8.99
CA SER A 45 -1.49 -9.35 9.38
C SER A 45 -1.18 -10.29 10.54
N LEU A 46 -0.05 -10.99 10.49
CA LEU A 46 0.44 -11.87 11.54
C LEU A 46 1.88 -11.56 11.91
N SER A 47 2.18 -11.65 13.20
CA SER A 47 3.55 -11.60 13.67
C SER A 47 4.26 -12.92 13.37
N ILE A 48 5.47 -12.82 12.80
CA ILE A 48 6.39 -13.92 12.56
C ILE A 48 7.53 -13.77 13.55
N TYR A 49 7.81 -14.81 14.34
CA TYR A 49 8.78 -14.75 15.43
C TYR A 49 9.44 -16.11 15.66
N PHE A 50 10.50 -16.17 16.47
CA PHE A 50 11.13 -17.44 16.88
C PHE A 50 10.28 -18.17 17.91
N LYS A 51 10.14 -19.48 17.78
CA LYS A 51 9.36 -20.35 18.69
C LYS A 51 9.77 -20.22 20.13
N ASP A 52 11.07 -20.04 20.37
CA ASP A 52 11.66 -19.97 21.70
C ASP A 52 11.80 -18.53 22.24
N ASP A 53 11.28 -17.53 21.51
CA ASP A 53 11.29 -16.14 21.99
C ASP A 53 10.05 -15.86 22.87
N PRO A 54 10.22 -15.69 24.20
CA PRO A 54 9.11 -15.42 25.10
C PRO A 54 8.45 -14.05 24.85
N ASN A 55 9.17 -13.12 24.23
CA ASN A 55 8.67 -11.78 23.91
C ASN A 55 7.95 -11.73 22.55
N LYS A 56 8.03 -12.80 21.77
CA LYS A 56 7.50 -12.85 20.40
C LYS A 56 7.94 -11.66 19.56
N THR A 57 9.24 -11.35 19.61
CA THR A 57 9.81 -10.23 18.86
C THR A 57 9.55 -10.47 17.37
N MET A 58 8.84 -9.53 16.75
CA MET A 58 8.47 -9.62 15.35
C MET A 58 9.72 -9.60 14.46
N LEU A 59 9.84 -10.62 13.62
CA LEU A 59 10.91 -10.75 12.62
C LEU A 59 10.52 -10.20 11.26
N PHE A 60 9.20 -10.25 10.94
CA PHE A 60 8.69 -9.88 9.63
C PHE A 60 7.29 -9.21 9.76
N PRO A 61 6.96 -8.19 8.98
CA PRO A 61 7.81 -7.49 8.02
C PRO A 61 8.99 -6.79 8.72
N ALA A 62 10.13 -6.66 8.07
CA ALA A 62 11.46 -6.32 8.56
C ALA A 62 11.53 -5.58 9.92
N ASN A 63 12.18 -6.19 10.89
CA ASN A 63 12.52 -5.51 12.13
C ASN A 63 13.65 -4.50 11.86
N PHE A 64 13.28 -3.23 11.67
CA PHE A 64 14.23 -2.14 11.42
C PHE A 64 15.30 -2.00 12.50
N ASP A 65 14.99 -2.35 13.76
CA ASP A 65 15.97 -2.29 14.85
C ASP A 65 17.09 -3.32 14.65
N ILE A 66 16.79 -4.49 14.10
CA ILE A 66 17.80 -5.50 13.75
C ILE A 66 18.68 -4.97 12.61
N ILE A 67 18.07 -4.43 11.54
CA ILE A 67 18.80 -3.84 10.42
C ILE A 67 19.68 -2.69 10.90
N MET A 68 19.14 -1.78 11.70
CA MET A 68 19.90 -0.63 12.22
C MET A 68 20.99 -1.04 13.20
N SER A 69 20.77 -2.10 13.99
CA SER A 69 21.81 -2.67 14.86
C SER A 69 22.97 -3.25 14.05
N ASN A 70 22.65 -3.99 12.99
CA ASN A 70 23.65 -4.57 12.10
C ASN A 70 24.40 -3.48 11.29
N LEU A 71 23.69 -2.42 10.85
CA LEU A 71 24.33 -1.28 10.17
C LEU A 71 25.33 -0.50 11.01
N LYS A 72 25.21 -0.51 12.35
CA LYS A 72 26.22 0.12 13.21
C LYS A 72 27.61 -0.47 13.04
N ASN A 73 27.70 -1.75 12.72
CA ASN A 73 28.98 -2.45 12.50
C ASN A 73 29.56 -2.15 11.11
N PHE A 74 28.78 -1.57 10.17
CA PHE A 74 29.23 -1.30 8.82
C PHE A 74 30.45 -0.36 8.75
N GLY A 75 30.54 0.59 9.69
CA GLY A 75 31.69 1.49 9.78
C GLY A 75 33.01 0.76 10.10
N GLU A 76 32.96 -0.29 10.90
CA GLU A 76 34.14 -1.13 11.24
C GLU A 76 34.54 -1.97 10.02
N TYR A 77 33.59 -2.61 9.36
CA TYR A 77 33.82 -3.40 8.12
C TYR A 77 34.38 -2.55 6.99
N SER A 78 33.86 -1.33 6.83
CA SER A 78 34.36 -0.40 5.82
C SER A 78 35.83 -0.01 6.07
N LYS A 79 36.18 0.21 7.36
CA LYS A 79 37.56 0.50 7.76
C LYS A 79 38.46 -0.70 7.49
N GLU A 80 38.05 -1.90 7.87
CA GLU A 80 38.80 -3.14 7.61
C GLU A 80 39.04 -3.38 6.12
N SER A 81 38.03 -3.14 5.28
CA SER A 81 38.15 -3.23 3.82
C SER A 81 39.18 -2.27 3.27
N LEU A 82 39.18 -1.01 3.75
CA LEU A 82 40.15 -0.01 3.32
C LEU A 82 41.58 -0.36 3.76
N GLU A 83 41.74 -0.87 4.98
CA GLU A 83 43.04 -1.28 5.54
C GLU A 83 43.60 -2.48 4.76
N ASN A 84 42.78 -3.46 4.44
CA ASN A 84 43.15 -4.68 3.73
C ASN A 84 43.15 -4.52 2.20
N LYS A 85 42.65 -3.40 1.67
CA LYS A 85 42.44 -3.14 0.23
C LYS A 85 41.61 -4.24 -0.45
N ASP A 86 40.64 -4.81 0.26
CA ASP A 86 39.76 -5.85 -0.21
C ASP A 86 38.29 -5.35 -0.25
N PRO A 87 37.75 -5.01 -1.43
CA PRO A 87 36.36 -4.57 -1.56
C PRO A 87 35.33 -5.66 -1.24
N HIS A 88 35.72 -6.95 -1.27
CA HIS A 88 34.82 -8.05 -0.96
C HIS A 88 34.42 -8.07 0.52
N ILE A 89 35.24 -7.50 1.41
CA ILE A 89 34.88 -7.35 2.82
C ILE A 89 33.61 -6.49 2.98
N ILE A 90 33.50 -5.40 2.21
CA ILE A 90 32.30 -4.54 2.23
C ILE A 90 31.09 -5.29 1.67
N SER A 91 31.23 -5.95 0.52
CA SER A 91 30.11 -6.67 -0.10
C SER A 91 29.61 -7.81 0.79
N ASN A 92 30.51 -8.61 1.36
CA ASN A 92 30.15 -9.68 2.27
C ASN A 92 29.48 -9.14 3.55
N SER A 93 29.92 -7.99 4.04
CA SER A 93 29.32 -7.36 5.22
C SER A 93 27.91 -6.85 4.94
N ILE A 94 27.69 -6.22 3.79
CA ILE A 94 26.36 -5.79 3.36
C ILE A 94 25.45 -7.02 3.17
N TYR A 95 25.93 -8.05 2.51
CA TYR A 95 25.19 -9.31 2.36
C TYR A 95 24.80 -9.89 3.72
N SER A 96 25.74 -10.02 4.65
CA SER A 96 25.48 -10.56 5.99
C SER A 96 24.45 -9.72 6.77
N ILE A 97 24.53 -8.39 6.69
CA ILE A 97 23.57 -7.49 7.34
C ILE A 97 22.14 -7.76 6.88
N PHE A 98 21.95 -7.87 5.57
CA PHE A 98 20.63 -8.14 5.00
C PHE A 98 20.20 -9.59 5.21
N TYR A 99 21.11 -10.55 5.05
CA TYR A 99 20.80 -11.96 5.27
C TYR A 99 20.45 -12.25 6.72
N ASP A 100 21.19 -11.72 7.67
CA ASP A 100 20.90 -11.88 9.11
C ASP A 100 19.58 -11.20 9.53
N SER A 101 19.15 -10.19 8.77
CA SER A 101 17.91 -9.46 9.06
C SER A 101 16.68 -10.03 8.37
N LEU A 102 16.82 -10.51 7.14
CA LEU A 102 15.72 -10.92 6.26
C LEU A 102 15.75 -12.41 5.91
N GLY A 103 16.93 -13.01 5.79
CA GLY A 103 17.07 -14.41 5.39
C GLY A 103 16.41 -15.39 6.34
N MET A 104 16.35 -15.07 7.62
CA MET A 104 15.64 -15.88 8.62
C MET A 104 14.15 -16.06 8.28
N THR A 105 13.56 -15.10 7.56
CA THR A 105 12.14 -15.13 7.18
C THR A 105 11.89 -15.73 5.81
N ALA A 106 12.95 -16.18 5.14
CA ALA A 106 12.90 -16.83 3.84
C ALA A 106 12.02 -18.08 3.87
N LEU A 107 11.42 -18.39 2.72
CA LEU A 107 10.70 -19.63 2.49
C LEU A 107 11.58 -20.61 1.67
N LYS A 108 11.32 -21.91 1.77
CA LYS A 108 11.92 -22.92 0.89
C LYS A 108 11.45 -22.73 -0.56
N PRO A 109 12.09 -23.38 -1.54
CA PRO A 109 11.74 -23.25 -2.96
C PRO A 109 10.29 -23.54 -3.32
N ASP A 110 9.51 -24.16 -2.42
CA ASP A 110 8.07 -24.36 -2.59
C ASP A 110 7.23 -23.08 -2.38
N GLY A 111 7.85 -22.02 -1.83
CA GLY A 111 7.18 -20.75 -1.49
C GLY A 111 6.10 -20.90 -0.41
N ILE A 112 6.23 -21.86 0.50
CA ILE A 112 5.27 -22.14 1.59
C ILE A 112 5.99 -22.47 2.91
N THR A 113 6.99 -23.37 2.84
CA THR A 113 7.66 -23.90 4.02
C THR A 113 8.72 -22.94 4.51
N ASN A 114 8.79 -22.72 5.83
CA ASN A 114 9.87 -21.92 6.41
C ASN A 114 11.26 -22.51 6.08
N ALA A 115 12.19 -21.68 5.65
CA ALA A 115 13.58 -22.10 5.49
C ALA A 115 14.23 -22.36 6.87
N ASP A 116 13.91 -21.55 7.87
CA ASP A 116 14.34 -21.74 9.27
C ASP A 116 13.23 -22.40 10.08
N ASP A 117 13.47 -23.61 10.56
CA ASP A 117 12.50 -24.41 11.34
C ASP A 117 12.21 -23.80 12.74
N ARG A 118 13.00 -22.84 13.21
CA ARG A 118 12.77 -22.13 14.47
C ARG A 118 11.67 -21.09 14.38
N ILE A 119 11.27 -20.71 13.18
CA ILE A 119 10.24 -19.67 12.94
C ILE A 119 8.85 -20.25 13.05
N THR A 120 7.95 -19.45 13.59
CA THR A 120 6.51 -19.73 13.66
C THR A 120 5.71 -18.45 13.45
N THR A 121 4.44 -18.64 13.08
CA THR A 121 3.43 -17.58 13.07
C THR A 121 2.50 -17.76 14.26
N GLU A 122 1.83 -16.69 14.70
CA GLU A 122 0.72 -16.84 15.64
C GLU A 122 -0.40 -17.68 15.03
N SER A 123 -0.97 -18.57 15.83
CA SER A 123 -2.21 -19.22 15.47
C SER A 123 -3.35 -18.22 15.69
N THR A 124 -4.09 -17.92 14.64
CA THR A 124 -5.19 -16.97 14.72
C THR A 124 -6.52 -17.71 14.84
N GLU A 125 -7.19 -17.44 15.95
CA GLU A 125 -8.62 -17.67 16.03
C GLU A 125 -9.33 -16.56 15.25
N CYS A 126 -10.48 -16.90 14.62
CA CYS A 126 -11.31 -15.92 13.93
C CYS A 126 -11.72 -14.80 14.90
N ARG A 127 -11.04 -13.65 14.80
CA ARG A 127 -11.33 -12.51 15.64
C ARG A 127 -12.56 -11.78 15.09
N ASN A 128 -13.64 -11.77 15.87
CA ASN A 128 -14.87 -11.04 15.59
C ASN A 128 -15.01 -9.86 16.56
N SER A 129 -15.23 -8.68 16.04
CA SER A 129 -15.58 -7.49 16.81
C SER A 129 -16.75 -6.77 16.14
N ASN A 130 -17.92 -6.81 16.77
CA ASN A 130 -19.13 -6.11 16.31
C ASN A 130 -19.54 -6.38 14.85
N GLY A 131 -19.44 -7.64 14.41
CA GLY A 131 -19.75 -8.04 13.02
C GLY A 131 -18.60 -7.83 12.03
N ARG A 132 -17.43 -7.44 12.51
CA ARG A 132 -16.20 -7.39 11.72
C ARG A 132 -15.35 -8.62 12.00
N TYR A 133 -15.05 -9.38 10.96
CA TYR A 133 -14.27 -10.62 10.99
C TYR A 133 -12.91 -10.35 10.35
N TYR A 134 -11.85 -10.47 11.12
CA TYR A 134 -10.49 -10.18 10.67
C TYR A 134 -9.85 -11.46 10.15
N PHE A 135 -9.57 -11.50 8.85
CA PHE A 135 -8.78 -12.55 8.23
C PHE A 135 -7.31 -12.24 8.43
N GLU A 136 -6.67 -12.99 9.29
CA GLU A 136 -5.24 -12.91 9.59
C GLU A 136 -4.52 -14.08 8.93
N TYR A 137 -3.33 -13.83 8.37
CA TYR A 137 -2.63 -14.81 7.53
C TYR A 137 -1.13 -14.54 7.51
N ASP A 138 -0.34 -15.57 7.19
CA ASP A 138 1.08 -15.42 6.90
C ASP A 138 1.25 -14.63 5.59
N CYS A 139 1.63 -13.37 5.71
CA CYS A 139 1.73 -12.45 4.58
C CYS A 139 2.84 -12.80 3.57
N ARG A 140 3.72 -13.76 3.87
CA ARG A 140 4.75 -14.24 2.94
C ARG A 140 4.18 -15.16 1.86
N LEU A 141 3.07 -15.82 2.13
CA LEU A 141 2.47 -16.78 1.21
C LEU A 141 1.94 -16.11 -0.07
N SER A 142 1.78 -16.91 -1.10
CA SER A 142 1.25 -16.44 -2.38
C SER A 142 -0.23 -16.00 -2.25
N PRO A 143 -0.67 -14.96 -2.98
CA PRO A 143 -2.06 -14.53 -2.96
C PRO A 143 -3.05 -15.64 -3.36
N ILE A 144 -2.62 -16.60 -4.18
CA ILE A 144 -3.42 -17.73 -4.61
C ILE A 144 -3.70 -18.69 -3.43
N ASP A 145 -2.67 -18.99 -2.65
CA ASP A 145 -2.81 -19.83 -1.47
C ASP A 145 -3.63 -19.11 -0.38
N LEU A 146 -3.43 -17.79 -0.24
CA LEU A 146 -4.22 -16.96 0.67
C LEU A 146 -5.68 -16.81 0.25
N ALA A 147 -5.97 -16.72 -1.05
CA ALA A 147 -7.35 -16.70 -1.55
C ALA A 147 -8.10 -18.01 -1.22
N LYS A 148 -7.41 -19.16 -1.25
CA LYS A 148 -7.99 -20.45 -0.81
C LYS A 148 -8.28 -20.46 0.69
N GLN A 149 -7.39 -19.90 1.52
CA GLN A 149 -7.59 -19.74 2.96
C GLN A 149 -8.72 -18.77 3.25
N LEU A 150 -8.76 -17.62 2.57
CA LEU A 150 -9.83 -16.62 2.67
C LEU A 150 -11.21 -17.24 2.31
N HIS A 151 -11.26 -18.08 1.27
CA HIS A 151 -12.50 -18.76 0.92
C HIS A 151 -13.04 -19.64 2.06
N LYS A 152 -12.17 -20.40 2.72
CA LYS A 152 -12.54 -21.20 3.89
C LYS A 152 -13.01 -20.32 5.04
N PHE A 153 -12.29 -19.22 5.30
CA PHE A 153 -12.63 -18.24 6.34
C PHE A 153 -14.00 -17.61 6.07
N ILE A 154 -14.29 -17.17 4.84
CA ILE A 154 -15.61 -16.62 4.46
C ILE A 154 -16.72 -17.64 4.69
N LYS A 155 -16.50 -18.92 4.38
CA LYS A 155 -17.49 -19.97 4.69
C LYS A 155 -17.77 -20.08 6.19
N GLN A 156 -16.74 -19.93 7.02
CA GLN A 156 -16.93 -19.90 8.48
C GLN A 156 -17.70 -18.63 8.91
N VAL A 157 -17.34 -17.44 8.38
CA VAL A 157 -18.08 -16.20 8.64
C VAL A 157 -19.55 -16.30 8.27
N GLN A 158 -19.87 -16.87 7.11
CA GLN A 158 -21.26 -17.12 6.69
C GLN A 158 -22.02 -18.01 7.68
N LYS A 159 -21.34 -19.02 8.23
CA LYS A 159 -21.94 -19.93 9.24
C LYS A 159 -22.14 -19.21 10.57
N ASP A 160 -21.13 -18.49 11.05
CA ASP A 160 -21.14 -17.85 12.37
C ASP A 160 -22.10 -16.65 12.45
N SER A 161 -22.17 -15.88 11.37
CA SER A 161 -23.09 -14.74 11.25
C SER A 161 -24.53 -15.14 10.87
N GLY A 162 -24.73 -16.34 10.34
CA GLY A 162 -26.01 -16.75 9.76
C GLY A 162 -26.36 -16.06 8.43
N SER A 163 -25.52 -15.14 7.97
CA SER A 163 -25.74 -14.39 6.72
C SER A 163 -25.01 -15.05 5.55
N LYS A 164 -25.71 -15.21 4.41
CA LYS A 164 -25.07 -15.61 3.16
C LYS A 164 -24.34 -14.47 2.48
N ARG A 165 -24.79 -13.21 2.68
CA ARG A 165 -24.21 -12.00 2.12
C ARG A 165 -23.19 -11.41 3.09
N PHE A 166 -22.18 -10.77 2.56
CA PHE A 166 -21.09 -10.15 3.33
C PHE A 166 -20.44 -9.02 2.52
N GLU A 167 -19.64 -8.23 3.19
CA GLU A 167 -18.83 -7.17 2.63
C GLU A 167 -17.36 -7.51 2.80
N LEU A 168 -16.51 -7.01 1.89
CA LEU A 168 -15.07 -7.21 1.94
C LEU A 168 -14.35 -5.86 2.07
N VAL A 169 -13.39 -5.80 2.95
CA VAL A 169 -12.44 -4.68 3.07
C VAL A 169 -11.03 -5.23 2.96
N GLY A 170 -10.32 -4.87 1.90
CA GLY A 170 -8.89 -5.15 1.76
C GLY A 170 -8.06 -3.91 2.05
N ALA A 171 -6.96 -4.04 2.78
CA ALA A 171 -6.02 -2.96 3.03
C ALA A 171 -4.61 -3.36 2.57
N SER A 172 -3.90 -2.46 1.85
CA SER A 172 -2.53 -2.70 1.39
C SER A 172 -2.40 -4.06 0.68
N TYR A 173 -1.52 -4.96 1.11
CA TYR A 173 -1.38 -6.32 0.57
C TYR A 173 -2.69 -7.13 0.63
N GLY A 174 -3.56 -6.86 1.60
CA GLY A 174 -4.89 -7.47 1.65
C GLY A 174 -5.73 -7.19 0.40
N THR A 175 -5.48 -6.11 -0.33
CA THR A 175 -6.14 -5.83 -1.62
C THR A 175 -5.66 -6.77 -2.72
N THR A 176 -4.40 -7.17 -2.70
CA THR A 176 -3.82 -8.19 -3.59
C THR A 176 -4.51 -9.54 -3.40
N VAL A 177 -4.66 -9.95 -2.13
CA VAL A 177 -5.40 -11.19 -1.76
C VAL A 177 -6.87 -11.08 -2.17
N LEU A 178 -7.51 -9.92 -1.95
CA LEU A 178 -8.90 -9.65 -2.31
C LEU A 178 -9.12 -9.75 -3.82
N MET A 179 -8.30 -9.09 -4.64
CA MET A 179 -8.43 -9.15 -6.10
C MET A 179 -8.20 -10.56 -6.63
N THR A 180 -7.23 -11.29 -6.05
CA THR A 180 -7.02 -12.71 -6.36
C THR A 180 -8.26 -13.53 -5.99
N TYR A 181 -8.87 -13.29 -4.82
CA TYR A 181 -10.08 -13.95 -4.42
C TYR A 181 -11.27 -13.70 -5.38
N LEU A 182 -11.45 -12.48 -5.82
CA LEU A 182 -12.49 -12.14 -6.80
C LEU A 182 -12.29 -12.87 -8.13
N ASN A 183 -11.05 -13.02 -8.58
CA ASN A 183 -10.74 -13.79 -9.80
C ASN A 183 -10.99 -15.29 -9.63
N GLU A 184 -10.48 -15.87 -8.54
CA GLU A 184 -10.52 -17.33 -8.31
C GLU A 184 -11.91 -17.85 -7.94
N TYR A 185 -12.75 -17.00 -7.34
CA TYR A 185 -14.06 -17.40 -6.83
C TYR A 185 -15.24 -16.60 -7.40
N PRO A 186 -15.41 -16.51 -8.74
CA PRO A 186 -16.47 -15.70 -9.36
C PRO A 186 -17.87 -16.15 -8.95
N GLY A 187 -18.05 -17.42 -8.56
CA GLY A 187 -19.32 -17.94 -8.02
C GLY A 187 -19.72 -17.34 -6.68
N MET A 188 -18.78 -16.64 -5.99
CA MET A 188 -19.06 -15.96 -4.72
C MET A 188 -19.54 -14.51 -4.93
N HIS A 189 -19.38 -13.90 -6.09
CA HIS A 189 -19.76 -12.51 -6.38
C HIS A 189 -21.21 -12.21 -5.98
N LYS A 190 -22.13 -13.12 -6.22
CA LYS A 190 -23.56 -12.98 -5.85
C LYS A 190 -23.84 -12.84 -4.34
N TYR A 191 -22.85 -13.13 -3.50
CA TYR A 191 -22.95 -13.01 -2.05
C TYR A 191 -22.19 -11.80 -1.50
N ILE A 192 -21.38 -11.12 -2.34
CA ILE A 192 -20.62 -9.95 -1.98
C ILE A 192 -21.46 -8.72 -2.28
N ASP A 193 -21.73 -7.89 -1.28
CA ASP A 193 -22.52 -6.68 -1.43
C ASP A 193 -21.64 -5.53 -1.88
N SER A 194 -20.60 -5.25 -1.13
CA SER A 194 -19.63 -4.21 -1.41
C SER A 194 -18.20 -4.69 -1.15
N VAL A 195 -17.28 -4.01 -1.81
CA VAL A 195 -15.84 -4.17 -1.65
C VAL A 195 -15.22 -2.80 -1.46
N LEU A 196 -14.45 -2.63 -0.39
CA LEU A 196 -13.59 -1.49 -0.19
C LEU A 196 -12.12 -1.90 -0.39
N ILE A 197 -11.47 -1.25 -1.34
CA ILE A 197 -10.05 -1.38 -1.65
C ILE A 197 -9.35 -0.18 -1.02
N SER A 198 -8.70 -0.38 0.11
CA SER A 198 -8.03 0.67 0.88
C SER A 198 -6.53 0.64 0.65
N VAL A 199 -5.97 1.72 0.14
CA VAL A 199 -4.53 1.91 -0.13
C VAL A 199 -3.90 0.70 -0.82
N PRO A 200 -4.36 0.32 -2.02
CA PRO A 200 -3.98 -0.93 -2.66
C PRO A 200 -2.51 -1.00 -3.05
N SER A 201 -1.99 -2.23 -3.04
CA SER A 201 -0.65 -2.57 -3.50
C SER A 201 -0.64 -3.57 -4.67
N TYR A 202 -1.78 -3.90 -5.21
CA TYR A 202 -1.98 -4.95 -6.19
C TYR A 202 -1.25 -4.73 -7.55
N GLY A 203 -0.98 -3.47 -7.93
CA GLY A 203 -0.26 -3.12 -9.16
C GLY A 203 1.26 -3.12 -9.01
N GLY A 204 1.74 -3.32 -7.78
CA GLY A 204 3.15 -3.20 -7.45
C GLY A 204 3.59 -1.77 -7.16
N PHE A 205 4.89 -1.60 -6.92
CA PHE A 205 5.54 -0.31 -6.66
C PHE A 205 6.73 -0.14 -7.58
N SER A 206 6.90 1.01 -8.20
CA SER A 206 8.05 1.30 -9.07
C SER A 206 9.39 1.04 -8.38
N VAL A 207 9.49 1.36 -7.09
CA VAL A 207 10.69 1.10 -6.26
C VAL A 207 11.05 -0.39 -6.21
N MET A 208 10.06 -1.28 -6.01
CA MET A 208 10.31 -2.72 -5.98
C MET A 208 10.73 -3.25 -7.35
N GLY A 209 10.11 -2.74 -8.42
CA GLY A 209 10.50 -3.06 -9.78
C GLY A 209 11.94 -2.69 -10.07
N GLU A 210 12.37 -1.48 -9.69
CA GLU A 210 13.76 -1.02 -9.90
C GLU A 210 14.77 -1.80 -9.05
N ILE A 211 14.43 -2.16 -7.81
CA ILE A 211 15.28 -3.01 -6.95
C ILE A 211 15.45 -4.40 -7.57
N TYR A 212 14.35 -5.05 -7.94
CA TYR A 212 14.38 -6.42 -8.46
C TYR A 212 15.03 -6.52 -9.84
N SER A 213 14.79 -5.54 -10.72
CA SER A 213 15.44 -5.47 -12.04
C SER A 213 16.90 -4.98 -11.98
N GLY A 214 17.36 -4.45 -10.85
CA GLY A 214 18.67 -3.83 -10.73
C GLY A 214 18.80 -2.45 -11.38
N SER A 215 17.67 -1.79 -11.69
CA SER A 215 17.61 -0.47 -12.32
C SER A 215 17.77 0.69 -11.33
N PHE A 216 18.64 0.57 -10.35
CA PHE A 216 18.79 1.55 -9.28
C PHE A 216 19.01 2.97 -9.77
N TYR A 217 18.24 3.86 -9.22
CA TYR A 217 18.37 5.29 -9.41
C TYR A 217 18.12 6.03 -8.10
N VAL A 218 18.93 7.04 -7.79
CA VAL A 218 18.68 7.91 -6.64
C VAL A 218 18.29 9.30 -7.17
N ASN A 219 17.05 9.68 -6.90
CA ASN A 219 16.54 11.00 -7.27
C ASN A 219 16.98 12.05 -6.23
N HIS A 220 17.83 12.99 -6.60
CA HIS A 220 18.38 14.00 -5.69
C HIS A 220 17.31 14.97 -5.15
N ASP A 221 16.29 15.32 -5.95
CA ASP A 221 15.21 16.21 -5.52
C ASP A 221 14.31 15.49 -4.51
N THR A 222 13.89 14.28 -4.84
CA THR A 222 13.05 13.46 -3.97
C THR A 222 13.78 13.07 -2.69
N LEU A 223 15.10 12.82 -2.74
CA LEU A 223 15.91 12.52 -1.57
C LEU A 223 15.87 13.67 -0.55
N THR A 224 15.96 14.91 -1.03
CA THR A 224 15.85 16.11 -0.17
C THR A 224 14.48 16.17 0.51
N GLN A 225 13.40 15.96 -0.25
CA GLN A 225 12.04 15.98 0.26
C GLN A 225 11.78 14.82 1.24
N TYR A 226 12.30 13.64 0.91
CA TYR A 226 12.18 12.45 1.76
C TYR A 226 12.89 12.64 3.11
N ALA A 227 14.04 13.31 3.13
CA ALA A 227 14.73 13.61 4.37
C ALA A 227 13.92 14.55 5.29
N TYR A 228 13.26 15.58 4.71
CA TYR A 228 12.44 16.49 5.48
C TYR A 228 11.16 15.82 6.04
N VAL A 229 10.46 15.08 5.20
CA VAL A 229 9.07 14.65 5.48
C VAL A 229 9.00 13.15 5.74
N GLY A 230 9.70 12.33 4.94
CA GLY A 230 9.67 10.87 5.07
C GLY A 230 10.46 10.37 6.28
N LEU A 231 11.61 10.98 6.58
CA LEU A 231 12.43 10.63 7.74
C LEU A 231 12.19 11.52 8.96
N ASP A 232 11.32 12.54 8.83
CA ASP A 232 11.09 13.57 9.85
C ASP A 232 12.40 14.14 10.42
N ASN A 233 13.37 14.39 9.53
CA ASN A 233 14.70 14.88 9.89
C ASN A 233 15.00 16.22 9.23
N PRO A 234 14.56 17.33 9.82
CA PRO A 234 14.73 18.67 9.24
C PRO A 234 16.19 19.10 9.10
N ASP A 235 17.09 18.65 9.97
CA ASP A 235 18.51 19.00 9.88
C ASP A 235 19.17 18.31 8.67
N LEU A 236 18.89 17.02 8.44
CA LEU A 236 19.33 16.30 7.25
C LEU A 236 18.69 16.90 5.98
N GLY A 237 17.39 17.18 6.02
CA GLY A 237 16.68 17.81 4.91
C GLY A 237 17.28 19.15 4.53
N LEU A 238 17.60 20.00 5.52
CA LEU A 238 18.23 21.28 5.29
C LEU A 238 19.65 21.13 4.69
N PHE A 239 20.44 20.19 5.19
CA PHE A 239 21.77 19.90 4.64
C PHE A 239 21.68 19.43 3.17
N LEU A 240 20.79 18.49 2.88
CA LEU A 240 20.58 18.00 1.51
C LEU A 240 20.00 19.09 0.60
N SER A 241 19.15 20.00 1.11
CA SER A 241 18.61 21.13 0.35
C SER A 241 19.74 22.09 -0.11
N VAL A 242 20.69 22.40 0.77
CA VAL A 242 21.85 23.21 0.40
C VAL A 242 22.67 22.53 -0.69
N LEU A 243 22.97 21.24 -0.54
CA LEU A 243 23.71 20.48 -1.55
C LEU A 243 22.95 20.38 -2.87
N ASN A 244 21.63 20.17 -2.81
CA ASN A 244 20.79 20.03 -4.01
C ASN A 244 20.69 21.36 -4.78
N LYS A 245 20.37 22.46 -4.10
CA LYS A 245 20.25 23.78 -4.71
C LYS A 245 21.59 24.33 -5.24
N SER A 246 22.71 23.87 -4.68
CA SER A 246 24.05 24.18 -5.21
C SER A 246 24.46 23.30 -6.40
N GLY A 247 23.68 22.25 -6.74
CA GLY A 247 24.00 21.25 -7.76
C GLY A 247 25.02 20.20 -7.30
N LEU A 248 25.58 20.32 -6.10
CA LEU A 248 26.57 19.38 -5.58
C LEU A 248 25.99 17.99 -5.32
N LEU A 249 24.73 17.92 -4.82
CA LEU A 249 24.09 16.64 -4.53
C LEU A 249 23.97 15.79 -5.80
N LYS A 250 23.54 16.41 -6.90
CA LYS A 250 23.45 15.72 -8.21
C LYS A 250 24.81 15.22 -8.66
N ILE A 251 25.85 16.04 -8.57
CA ILE A 251 27.22 15.65 -8.96
C ILE A 251 27.70 14.47 -8.11
N LEU A 252 27.53 14.53 -6.80
CA LEU A 252 27.94 13.46 -5.89
C LEU A 252 27.20 12.14 -6.20
N LEU A 253 25.89 12.18 -6.39
CA LEU A 253 25.11 10.98 -6.65
C LEU A 253 25.37 10.42 -8.05
N GLU A 254 25.18 11.22 -9.10
CA GLU A 254 25.18 10.72 -10.48
C GLU A 254 26.60 10.41 -11.01
N TYR A 255 27.61 11.18 -10.60
CA TYR A 255 28.96 11.08 -11.18
C TYR A 255 30.00 10.43 -10.26
N MET A 256 29.78 10.37 -8.97
CA MET A 256 30.76 9.83 -8.03
C MET A 256 30.26 8.55 -7.34
N ILE A 257 29.09 8.56 -6.72
CA ILE A 257 28.60 7.47 -5.88
C ILE A 257 28.00 6.36 -6.74
N LEU A 258 26.99 6.65 -7.57
CA LEU A 258 26.27 5.67 -8.35
C LEU A 258 27.15 4.88 -9.34
N PRO A 259 28.07 5.49 -10.12
CA PRO A 259 28.95 4.72 -11.02
C PRO A 259 29.87 3.77 -10.27
N ALA A 260 30.42 4.20 -9.13
CA ALA A 260 31.32 3.37 -8.32
C ALA A 260 30.57 2.23 -7.61
N ALA A 261 29.35 2.51 -7.14
CA ALA A 261 28.53 1.56 -6.42
C ALA A 261 27.74 0.61 -7.34
N LYS A 262 27.45 1.01 -8.58
CA LYS A 262 26.47 0.35 -9.43
C LYS A 262 26.83 -1.12 -9.72
N ALA A 263 28.06 -1.41 -10.11
CA ALA A 263 28.48 -2.78 -10.42
C ALA A 263 28.41 -3.67 -9.17
N LEU A 264 28.93 -3.17 -8.05
CA LEU A 264 28.90 -3.86 -6.77
C LEU A 264 27.47 -4.09 -6.27
N LEU A 265 26.60 -3.06 -6.37
CA LEU A 265 25.22 -3.15 -5.92
C LEU A 265 24.38 -4.07 -6.82
N LEU A 266 24.68 -4.20 -8.10
CA LEU A 266 23.95 -5.07 -9.01
C LEU A 266 24.09 -6.54 -8.64
N ASP A 267 25.32 -7.02 -8.48
CA ASP A 267 25.56 -8.42 -8.15
C ASP A 267 25.11 -8.71 -6.72
N LEU A 268 25.52 -7.87 -5.78
CA LEU A 268 25.15 -8.02 -4.37
C LEU A 268 23.62 -8.00 -4.15
N SER A 269 22.89 -7.12 -4.84
CA SER A 269 21.43 -7.08 -4.72
C SER A 269 20.76 -8.31 -5.31
N LYS A 270 21.32 -8.90 -6.38
CA LYS A 270 20.82 -10.15 -6.94
C LYS A 270 20.88 -11.26 -5.88
N ASP A 271 22.06 -11.47 -5.30
CA ASP A 271 22.29 -12.54 -4.32
C ASP A 271 21.46 -12.33 -3.04
N ILE A 272 21.41 -11.08 -2.54
CA ILE A 272 20.55 -10.74 -1.39
C ILE A 272 19.08 -11.04 -1.68
N ILE A 273 18.56 -10.61 -2.83
CA ILE A 273 17.17 -10.84 -3.18
C ILE A 273 16.91 -12.34 -3.34
N HIS A 274 17.76 -13.05 -4.09
CA HIS A 274 17.62 -14.48 -4.32
C HIS A 274 17.52 -15.27 -3.00
N ASP A 275 18.40 -14.98 -2.04
CA ASP A 275 18.53 -15.76 -0.81
C ASP A 275 17.59 -15.31 0.32
N THR A 276 16.89 -14.18 0.12
CA THR A 276 16.02 -13.60 1.16
C THR A 276 14.61 -13.35 0.63
N ILE A 277 14.31 -12.09 0.28
CA ILE A 277 12.97 -11.64 -0.11
C ILE A 277 12.47 -12.24 -1.44
N GLY A 278 13.37 -12.68 -2.31
CA GLY A 278 13.03 -13.38 -3.55
C GLY A 278 12.33 -14.70 -3.31
N THR A 279 12.62 -15.37 -2.18
CA THR A 279 11.97 -16.63 -1.81
C THR A 279 10.52 -16.45 -1.32
N ILE A 280 10.06 -15.20 -1.17
CA ILE A 280 8.75 -14.85 -0.62
C ILE A 280 7.79 -14.46 -1.76
N PRO A 281 6.83 -15.34 -2.13
CA PRO A 281 5.96 -15.10 -3.29
C PRO A 281 5.14 -13.82 -3.20
N SER A 282 4.76 -13.38 -1.99
CA SER A 282 3.99 -12.16 -1.82
C SER A 282 4.77 -10.90 -2.20
N ILE A 283 6.09 -10.86 -1.97
CA ILE A 283 6.92 -9.69 -2.31
C ILE A 283 7.00 -9.52 -3.83
N TRP A 284 6.98 -10.61 -4.60
CA TRP A 284 6.94 -10.55 -6.06
C TRP A 284 5.67 -9.85 -6.59
N THR A 285 4.59 -9.83 -5.82
CA THR A 285 3.39 -9.10 -6.22
C THR A 285 3.57 -7.58 -6.23
N PHE A 286 4.63 -7.10 -5.55
CA PHE A 286 5.01 -5.69 -5.54
C PHE A 286 5.93 -5.29 -6.69
N VAL A 287 6.36 -6.25 -7.53
CA VAL A 287 7.11 -5.96 -8.76
C VAL A 287 6.11 -5.67 -9.88
N PRO A 288 6.07 -4.42 -10.42
CA PRO A 288 5.18 -4.10 -11.52
C PRO A 288 5.48 -4.90 -12.79
N GLU A 289 4.45 -5.09 -13.63
CA GLU A 289 4.53 -5.84 -14.88
C GLU A 289 5.73 -5.46 -15.75
N GLU A 290 5.99 -4.18 -15.89
CA GLU A 290 7.06 -3.64 -16.73
C GLU A 290 8.48 -4.03 -16.32
N TYR A 291 8.67 -4.43 -15.04
CA TYR A 291 9.97 -4.89 -14.50
C TYR A 291 10.00 -6.40 -14.29
N PHE A 292 8.84 -7.05 -14.32
CA PHE A 292 8.69 -8.39 -13.78
C PHE A 292 9.54 -9.44 -14.48
N TYR A 293 9.48 -9.51 -15.82
CA TYR A 293 10.18 -10.55 -16.57
C TYR A 293 11.69 -10.38 -16.53
N ASP A 294 12.19 -9.16 -16.62
CA ASP A 294 13.61 -8.87 -16.46
C ASP A 294 14.09 -9.22 -15.03
N SER A 295 13.24 -8.98 -14.03
CA SER A 295 13.54 -9.27 -12.62
C SER A 295 13.63 -10.76 -12.35
N ILE A 296 12.66 -11.55 -12.82
CA ILE A 296 12.63 -13.00 -12.55
C ILE A 296 13.76 -13.72 -13.27
N GLU A 297 14.06 -13.33 -14.51
CA GLU A 297 15.20 -13.86 -15.27
C GLU A 297 16.53 -13.47 -14.61
N ARG A 298 16.67 -12.23 -14.15
CA ARG A 298 17.87 -11.77 -13.44
C ARG A 298 18.12 -12.59 -12.17
N ILE A 299 17.07 -12.90 -11.39
CA ILE A 299 17.22 -13.53 -10.09
C ILE A 299 17.34 -15.05 -10.21
N TYR A 300 16.52 -15.69 -11.03
CA TYR A 300 16.47 -17.16 -11.16
C TYR A 300 17.13 -17.72 -12.43
N GLY A 301 17.59 -16.88 -13.36
CA GLY A 301 18.23 -17.28 -14.61
C GLY A 301 17.26 -17.47 -15.77
N GLU A 302 17.81 -17.63 -16.98
CA GLU A 302 17.03 -17.74 -18.23
C GLU A 302 16.10 -18.97 -18.26
N ASN A 303 16.44 -20.02 -17.53
CA ASN A 303 15.69 -21.27 -17.44
C ASN A 303 14.65 -21.30 -16.30
N TYR A 304 14.26 -20.16 -15.75
CA TYR A 304 13.31 -20.07 -14.62
C TYR A 304 11.95 -20.74 -14.91
N ARG A 305 11.58 -20.96 -16.16
CA ARG A 305 10.31 -21.64 -16.54
C ARG A 305 10.42 -23.17 -16.60
N ASP A 306 11.59 -23.74 -16.41
CA ASP A 306 11.76 -25.20 -16.50
C ASP A 306 11.08 -25.88 -15.30
N GLU A 307 10.40 -26.99 -15.56
CA GLU A 307 9.65 -27.71 -14.52
C GLU A 307 10.58 -28.34 -13.45
N ASP A 308 11.83 -28.61 -13.80
CA ASP A 308 12.87 -29.13 -12.91
C ASP A 308 13.72 -28.04 -12.25
N HIS A 309 13.39 -26.76 -12.47
CA HIS A 309 14.06 -25.66 -11.78
C HIS A 309 13.87 -25.78 -10.26
N GLU A 310 14.94 -25.56 -9.49
CA GLU A 310 14.90 -25.68 -8.02
C GLU A 310 13.72 -24.91 -7.38
N TYR A 311 13.43 -23.71 -7.87
CA TYR A 311 12.35 -22.83 -7.38
C TYR A 311 11.05 -22.94 -8.20
N ALA A 312 10.84 -23.99 -9.00
CA ALA A 312 9.66 -24.12 -9.86
C ALA A 312 8.33 -23.95 -9.10
N GLY A 313 8.27 -24.46 -7.86
CA GLY A 313 7.07 -24.32 -6.99
C GLY A 313 6.74 -22.87 -6.64
N LEU A 314 7.74 -22.08 -6.30
CA LEU A 314 7.59 -20.64 -6.02
C LEU A 314 7.30 -19.87 -7.30
N ILE A 315 8.11 -20.09 -8.33
CA ILE A 315 8.06 -19.38 -9.62
C ILE A 315 6.69 -19.56 -10.28
N SER A 316 6.11 -20.76 -10.25
CA SER A 316 4.79 -21.01 -10.80
C SER A 316 3.70 -20.15 -10.15
N LYS A 317 3.77 -19.89 -8.84
CA LYS A 317 2.83 -19.04 -8.11
C LYS A 317 3.02 -17.57 -8.45
N VAL A 318 4.27 -17.14 -8.57
CA VAL A 318 4.65 -15.77 -8.91
C VAL A 318 4.21 -15.44 -10.34
N LEU A 319 4.48 -16.31 -11.30
CA LEU A 319 4.02 -16.21 -12.68
C LEU A 319 2.49 -16.21 -12.76
N TYR A 320 1.83 -17.10 -12.03
CA TYR A 320 0.36 -17.16 -12.02
C TYR A 320 -0.25 -15.81 -11.58
N TYR A 321 0.26 -15.23 -10.49
CA TYR A 321 -0.21 -13.92 -10.03
C TYR A 321 0.02 -12.85 -11.09
N GLN A 322 1.21 -12.79 -11.66
CA GLN A 322 1.55 -11.81 -12.69
C GLN A 322 0.61 -11.90 -13.90
N GLU A 323 0.47 -13.09 -14.46
CA GLU A 323 -0.22 -13.31 -15.73
C GLU A 323 -1.76 -13.32 -15.60
N ASN A 324 -2.28 -13.77 -14.44
CA ASN A 324 -3.72 -13.96 -14.27
C ASN A 324 -4.40 -12.93 -13.36
N ILE A 325 -3.62 -12.19 -12.56
CA ILE A 325 -4.16 -11.21 -11.62
C ILE A 325 -3.64 -9.81 -11.94
N GLN A 326 -2.33 -9.56 -11.83
CA GLN A 326 -1.79 -8.20 -11.95
C GLN A 326 -2.04 -7.58 -13.33
N GLN A 327 -1.79 -8.33 -14.40
CA GLN A 327 -2.07 -7.88 -15.78
C GLN A 327 -3.56 -7.75 -16.11
N ARG A 328 -4.45 -8.25 -15.24
CA ARG A 328 -5.89 -8.29 -15.47
C ARG A 328 -6.70 -7.55 -14.41
N LEU A 329 -6.07 -6.69 -13.62
CA LEU A 329 -6.74 -5.96 -12.53
C LEU A 329 -7.97 -5.18 -13.01
N ASP A 330 -7.89 -4.52 -14.16
CA ASP A 330 -9.00 -3.78 -14.77
C ASP A 330 -10.17 -4.71 -15.13
N GLU A 331 -9.87 -5.87 -15.69
CA GLU A 331 -10.86 -6.88 -16.07
C GLU A 331 -11.55 -7.46 -14.82
N ILE A 332 -10.76 -7.82 -13.80
CA ILE A 332 -11.26 -8.38 -12.54
C ILE A 332 -12.18 -7.35 -11.86
N TYR A 333 -11.72 -6.10 -11.74
CA TYR A 333 -12.47 -5.00 -11.15
C TYR A 333 -13.81 -4.78 -11.88
N ASN A 334 -13.76 -4.66 -13.21
CA ASN A 334 -14.97 -4.43 -14.02
C ASN A 334 -15.90 -5.64 -14.03
N THR A 335 -15.38 -6.87 -13.93
CA THR A 335 -16.19 -8.10 -13.84
C THR A 335 -16.93 -8.14 -12.50
N ALA A 336 -16.28 -7.80 -11.40
CA ALA A 336 -16.92 -7.69 -10.08
C ALA A 336 -18.09 -6.69 -10.12
N ARG A 337 -17.88 -5.49 -10.69
CA ARG A 337 -18.93 -4.48 -10.86
C ARG A 337 -20.08 -4.95 -11.73
N LYS A 338 -19.81 -5.60 -12.87
CA LYS A 338 -20.84 -6.16 -13.76
C LYS A 338 -21.69 -7.21 -13.05
N ASN A 339 -21.12 -7.93 -12.08
CA ASN A 339 -21.81 -8.91 -11.26
C ASN A 339 -22.56 -8.27 -10.07
N GLY A 340 -22.62 -6.94 -10.01
CA GLY A 340 -23.43 -6.19 -9.03
C GLY A 340 -22.70 -5.86 -7.73
N ILE A 341 -21.40 -6.10 -7.64
CA ILE A 341 -20.60 -5.73 -6.47
C ILE A 341 -20.32 -4.23 -6.53
N GLN A 342 -20.61 -3.53 -5.43
CA GLN A 342 -20.19 -2.14 -5.26
C GLN A 342 -18.70 -2.10 -4.93
N MET A 343 -17.92 -1.49 -5.84
CA MET A 343 -16.46 -1.40 -5.69
C MET A 343 -16.06 0.03 -5.32
N ASN A 344 -15.34 0.19 -4.21
CA ASN A 344 -14.90 1.47 -3.69
C ASN A 344 -13.39 1.47 -3.48
N ILE A 345 -12.73 2.61 -3.67
CA ILE A 345 -11.28 2.77 -3.51
C ILE A 345 -10.98 3.94 -2.58
N ILE A 346 -10.01 3.76 -1.67
CA ILE A 346 -9.38 4.86 -0.95
C ILE A 346 -7.91 4.92 -1.38
N CYS A 347 -7.49 6.08 -1.86
CA CYS A 347 -6.12 6.41 -2.23
C CYS A 347 -5.56 7.46 -1.27
N LYS A 348 -4.40 7.23 -0.70
CA LYS A 348 -3.66 8.25 0.04
C LYS A 348 -2.64 8.93 -0.87
N TYR A 349 -2.30 10.19 -0.57
CA TYR A 349 -1.33 10.96 -1.34
C TYR A 349 -0.70 12.09 -0.54
N GLY A 350 0.25 12.80 -1.15
CA GLY A 350 0.86 13.99 -0.56
C GLY A 350 2.02 13.68 0.38
N ARG A 351 2.56 12.45 0.33
CA ARG A 351 3.83 12.10 0.98
C ARG A 351 4.94 11.97 -0.07
N PRO A 352 6.18 12.30 0.28
CA PRO A 352 7.28 12.15 -0.67
C PRO A 352 7.48 10.67 -1.01
N PRO A 353 7.60 10.33 -2.30
CA PRO A 353 7.94 8.96 -2.72
C PRO A 353 9.34 8.58 -2.24
N MET A 354 9.62 7.28 -2.19
CA MET A 354 10.98 6.80 -1.89
C MET A 354 11.96 7.30 -2.94
N PRO A 355 13.15 7.84 -2.54
CA PRO A 355 14.06 8.54 -3.44
C PRO A 355 14.90 7.63 -4.34
N ILE A 356 14.60 6.34 -4.39
CA ILE A 356 15.37 5.32 -5.11
C ILE A 356 14.73 4.87 -6.43
N SER A 357 13.74 5.60 -6.92
CA SER A 357 13.04 5.32 -8.17
C SER A 357 13.00 6.53 -9.10
N LYS A 358 13.18 6.30 -10.41
CA LYS A 358 12.94 7.31 -11.45
C LYS A 358 11.47 7.67 -11.58
N LYS A 359 10.60 6.67 -11.52
CA LYS A 359 9.15 6.85 -11.63
C LYS A 359 8.55 7.35 -10.33
N GLY A 360 9.08 6.97 -9.19
CA GLY A 360 8.63 7.37 -7.87
C GLY A 360 8.80 8.86 -7.54
N SER A 361 8.81 9.75 -8.53
CA SER A 361 8.74 11.19 -8.32
C SER A 361 7.31 11.74 -8.30
N PHE A 362 6.32 10.90 -8.62
CA PHE A 362 4.92 11.30 -8.64
C PHE A 362 4.28 11.33 -7.25
N MET A 363 3.07 11.87 -7.19
CA MET A 363 2.30 11.96 -5.95
C MET A 363 2.03 10.54 -5.41
N SER A 364 2.36 10.30 -4.14
CA SER A 364 2.25 8.99 -3.49
C SER A 364 1.83 9.12 -2.02
N ASP A 365 1.62 7.98 -1.37
CA ASP A 365 1.46 7.86 0.09
C ASP A 365 2.79 7.54 0.82
N GLY A 366 3.91 7.70 0.12
CA GLY A 366 5.26 7.36 0.57
C GLY A 366 5.72 5.96 0.11
N ALA A 367 4.81 5.10 -0.31
CA ALA A 367 5.10 3.75 -0.80
C ALA A 367 4.57 3.51 -2.21
N VAL A 368 3.29 3.82 -2.48
CA VAL A 368 2.61 3.52 -3.74
C VAL A 368 2.15 4.80 -4.43
N ASP A 369 2.39 4.89 -5.72
CA ASP A 369 2.00 6.05 -6.53
C ASP A 369 0.47 6.06 -6.77
N VAL A 370 -0.11 7.27 -6.80
CA VAL A 370 -1.56 7.47 -7.02
C VAL A 370 -2.04 6.77 -8.29
N THR A 371 -1.25 6.80 -9.35
CA THR A 371 -1.60 6.18 -10.64
C THR A 371 -1.78 4.68 -10.52
N ASP A 372 -0.91 4.01 -9.76
CA ASP A 372 -0.96 2.55 -9.56
C ASP A 372 -2.12 2.16 -8.63
N VAL A 373 -2.32 2.94 -7.55
CA VAL A 373 -3.44 2.75 -6.62
C VAL A 373 -4.80 2.81 -7.31
N THR A 374 -4.96 3.74 -8.24
CA THR A 374 -6.26 4.07 -8.86
C THR A 374 -6.44 3.47 -10.26
N LEU A 375 -5.45 2.70 -10.72
CA LEU A 375 -5.40 2.14 -12.07
C LEU A 375 -5.64 3.22 -13.14
N GLY A 376 -4.86 4.32 -13.07
CA GLY A 376 -4.76 5.29 -14.13
C GLY A 376 -5.13 6.74 -13.83
N ALA A 377 -5.41 7.17 -12.58
CA ALA A 377 -5.58 8.59 -12.30
C ALA A 377 -4.28 9.36 -12.59
N VAL A 378 -4.40 10.53 -13.19
CA VAL A 378 -3.26 11.41 -13.44
C VAL A 378 -2.85 12.09 -12.14
N ALA A 379 -1.56 12.10 -11.84
CA ALA A 379 -1.00 12.79 -10.70
C ALA A 379 0.16 13.70 -11.12
N SER A 380 0.33 14.84 -10.44
CA SER A 380 1.50 15.69 -10.59
C SER A 380 2.72 15.02 -9.93
N LYS A 381 3.91 15.54 -10.21
CA LYS A 381 5.08 15.18 -9.42
C LYS A 381 4.94 15.68 -7.98
N TYR A 382 5.56 14.96 -7.05
CA TYR A 382 5.59 15.41 -5.67
C TYR A 382 6.22 16.82 -5.59
N GLY A 383 5.54 17.67 -4.89
CA GLY A 383 5.98 19.03 -4.78
C GLY A 383 5.61 19.95 -5.96
N GLU A 384 4.95 19.46 -7.00
CA GLU A 384 4.42 20.21 -8.13
C GLU A 384 2.89 20.14 -8.18
N THR A 385 2.28 20.94 -9.03
CA THR A 385 0.86 20.91 -9.34
C THR A 385 0.66 20.61 -10.83
N LEU A 386 -0.51 20.15 -11.20
CA LEU A 386 -0.92 20.11 -12.61
C LEU A 386 -0.90 21.53 -13.18
N PRO A 387 -0.50 21.73 -14.46
CA PRO A 387 -0.43 23.04 -15.09
C PRO A 387 -1.70 23.88 -14.91
N GLU A 388 -1.58 25.21 -14.82
CA GLU A 388 -2.75 26.09 -14.62
C GLU A 388 -3.81 25.91 -15.72
N ASP A 389 -3.37 25.68 -16.95
CA ASP A 389 -4.22 25.44 -18.12
C ASP A 389 -4.65 23.97 -18.29
N TYR A 390 -4.25 23.09 -17.35
CA TYR A 390 -4.63 21.67 -17.36
C TYR A 390 -6.13 21.50 -17.40
N LYS A 391 -6.60 20.69 -18.32
CA LYS A 391 -8.01 20.33 -18.47
C LYS A 391 -8.21 18.85 -18.18
N GLN A 392 -9.18 18.58 -17.33
CA GLN A 392 -9.62 17.22 -17.03
C GLN A 392 -9.83 16.40 -18.30
N VAL A 393 -9.34 15.16 -18.28
CA VAL A 393 -9.30 14.29 -19.47
C VAL A 393 -10.68 13.69 -19.79
N ARG A 394 -11.42 13.23 -18.78
CA ARG A 394 -12.71 12.54 -18.92
C ARG A 394 -13.80 13.17 -18.06
N TYR A 395 -15.06 12.77 -18.25
CA TYR A 395 -16.22 13.10 -17.41
C TYR A 395 -16.50 14.60 -17.26
N LYS A 396 -16.73 15.31 -18.35
CA LYS A 396 -16.98 16.78 -18.38
C LYS A 396 -18.13 17.28 -17.47
N LYS A 397 -18.99 16.40 -16.97
CA LYS A 397 -20.13 16.76 -16.11
C LYS A 397 -19.71 17.05 -14.66
N TYR A 398 -18.62 16.46 -14.20
CA TYR A 398 -18.16 16.54 -12.83
C TYR A 398 -16.72 17.07 -12.82
N ASP A 399 -16.36 17.77 -11.77
CA ASP A 399 -14.99 18.23 -11.57
C ASP A 399 -14.21 17.18 -10.77
N PHE A 400 -13.25 16.53 -11.42
CA PHE A 400 -12.39 15.51 -10.84
C PHE A 400 -10.94 15.97 -10.63
N VAL A 401 -10.64 17.22 -10.92
CA VAL A 401 -9.34 17.80 -10.58
C VAL A 401 -9.35 18.20 -9.11
N SER A 402 -8.39 17.71 -8.35
CA SER A 402 -8.32 18.03 -6.91
C SER A 402 -8.15 19.54 -6.69
N PRO A 403 -8.74 20.10 -5.62
CA PRO A 403 -8.62 21.55 -5.32
C PRO A 403 -7.17 22.01 -5.17
N ASP A 404 -6.25 21.15 -4.70
CA ASP A 404 -4.82 21.41 -4.61
C ASP A 404 -4.07 21.19 -5.94
N ARG A 405 -4.82 20.84 -7.02
CA ARG A 405 -4.31 20.58 -8.36
C ARG A 405 -3.21 19.50 -8.44
N CYS A 406 -3.23 18.55 -7.53
CA CYS A 406 -2.26 17.46 -7.54
C CYS A 406 -2.75 16.24 -8.31
N ILE A 407 -4.08 16.06 -8.48
CA ILE A 407 -4.67 14.84 -9.04
C ILE A 407 -5.80 15.21 -10.01
N ASP A 408 -5.87 14.49 -11.15
CA ASP A 408 -7.08 14.35 -11.96
C ASP A 408 -7.59 12.91 -11.82
N ALA A 409 -8.64 12.72 -11.03
CA ALA A 409 -9.24 11.41 -10.80
C ALA A 409 -10.03 10.89 -12.01
N SER A 410 -10.32 11.73 -13.01
CA SER A 410 -11.21 11.36 -14.12
C SER A 410 -10.73 10.18 -14.96
N THR A 411 -9.43 9.89 -14.94
CA THR A 411 -8.80 8.81 -15.69
C THR A 411 -8.65 7.51 -14.90
N GLY A 412 -8.87 7.55 -13.57
CA GLY A 412 -8.87 6.35 -12.73
C GLY A 412 -9.98 5.36 -13.11
N ILE A 413 -9.86 4.12 -12.66
CA ILE A 413 -10.80 3.04 -13.03
C ILE A 413 -12.23 3.30 -12.54
N HIS A 414 -12.40 4.01 -11.42
CA HIS A 414 -13.72 4.28 -10.85
C HIS A 414 -13.81 5.66 -10.14
N PRO A 415 -13.72 6.77 -10.87
CA PRO A 415 -13.59 8.10 -10.27
C PRO A 415 -14.77 8.51 -9.36
N LEU A 416 -15.97 7.97 -9.59
CA LEU A 416 -17.16 8.25 -8.77
C LEU A 416 -17.15 7.54 -7.40
N HIS A 417 -16.30 6.56 -7.21
CA HIS A 417 -16.18 5.75 -6.00
C HIS A 417 -14.72 5.63 -5.54
N THR A 418 -13.93 6.68 -5.78
CA THR A 418 -12.55 6.79 -5.31
C THR A 418 -12.40 8.04 -4.47
N TRP A 419 -12.00 7.86 -3.21
CA TRP A 419 -11.69 8.92 -2.26
C TRP A 419 -10.19 9.10 -2.13
N TYR A 420 -9.75 10.34 -2.00
CA TYR A 420 -8.34 10.71 -1.90
C TYR A 420 -8.07 11.39 -0.56
N VAL A 421 -7.10 10.85 0.20
CA VAL A 421 -6.75 11.36 1.53
C VAL A 421 -5.30 11.84 1.53
N ARG A 422 -5.10 13.15 1.67
CA ARG A 422 -3.79 13.80 1.66
C ARG A 422 -3.12 13.73 3.03
N GLY A 423 -1.80 13.50 3.06
CA GLY A 423 -0.94 13.71 4.23
C GLY A 423 -0.76 12.49 5.15
N LEU A 424 -1.47 11.38 4.93
CA LEU A 424 -1.22 10.12 5.63
C LEU A 424 -0.21 9.25 4.87
N GLU A 425 0.71 8.65 5.57
CA GLU A 425 1.58 7.60 5.05
C GLU A 425 0.80 6.31 4.80
N HIS A 426 1.37 5.41 3.99
CA HIS A 426 0.73 4.18 3.55
C HIS A 426 0.08 3.39 4.70
N SER A 427 0.84 3.06 5.74
CA SER A 427 0.38 2.24 6.88
C SER A 427 -0.32 3.05 7.98
N VAL A 428 -0.19 4.40 7.99
CA VAL A 428 -0.70 5.24 9.08
C VAL A 428 -2.20 5.44 8.95
N LYS A 429 -2.92 5.21 10.03
CA LYS A 429 -4.36 5.48 10.15
C LYS A 429 -4.60 6.51 11.27
N ASN A 430 -5.63 7.31 11.12
CA ASN A 430 -6.16 8.18 12.17
C ASN A 430 -7.65 7.96 12.31
N ALA A 431 -8.28 8.56 13.30
CA ALA A 431 -9.71 8.39 13.58
C ALA A 431 -10.59 8.79 12.37
N GLY A 432 -10.27 9.91 11.71
CA GLY A 432 -11.01 10.36 10.53
C GLY A 432 -10.90 9.40 9.33
N PHE A 433 -9.76 8.72 9.18
CA PHE A 433 -9.59 7.70 8.15
C PHE A 433 -10.41 6.43 8.44
N GLU A 434 -10.47 6.00 9.70
CA GLU A 434 -11.33 4.89 10.11
C GLU A 434 -12.82 5.25 9.95
N ASP A 435 -13.20 6.48 10.27
CA ASP A 435 -14.56 6.98 10.04
C ASP A 435 -14.93 7.01 8.54
N LEU A 436 -13.99 7.34 7.66
CA LEU A 436 -14.18 7.27 6.21
C LEU A 436 -14.38 5.83 5.73
N ILE A 437 -13.58 4.88 6.24
CA ILE A 437 -13.74 3.45 5.93
C ILE A 437 -15.15 3.00 6.33
N ASP A 438 -15.56 3.29 7.56
CA ASP A 438 -16.88 2.92 8.07
C ASP A 438 -18.01 3.55 7.26
N TYR A 439 -17.87 4.82 6.92
CA TYR A 439 -18.83 5.53 6.10
C TYR A 439 -19.00 4.89 4.73
N ILE A 440 -17.90 4.58 4.04
CA ILE A 440 -17.97 3.95 2.71
C ILE A 440 -18.60 2.56 2.79
N VAL A 441 -18.21 1.77 3.77
CA VAL A 441 -18.70 0.38 3.92
C VAL A 441 -20.19 0.37 4.26
N TYR A 442 -20.63 1.18 5.21
CA TYR A 442 -22.01 1.11 5.68
C TYR A 442 -23.01 1.90 4.84
N GLU A 443 -22.61 3.03 4.26
CA GLU A 443 -23.53 3.91 3.52
C GLU A 443 -23.41 3.71 1.99
N ASN A 444 -22.30 3.12 1.53
CA ASN A 444 -22.01 2.89 0.11
C ASN A 444 -22.22 4.14 -0.76
N PRO A 445 -21.58 5.27 -0.42
CA PRO A 445 -21.84 6.57 -1.02
C PRO A 445 -21.23 6.69 -2.44
N ASN A 446 -21.58 7.80 -3.09
CA ASN A 446 -20.89 8.30 -4.28
C ASN A 446 -20.22 9.62 -3.91
N VAL A 447 -19.02 9.89 -4.42
CA VAL A 447 -18.22 11.08 -4.05
C VAL A 447 -18.91 12.44 -4.28
N PHE A 448 -19.98 12.51 -5.07
CA PHE A 448 -20.75 13.74 -5.36
C PHE A 448 -22.17 13.76 -4.78
N THR A 449 -22.60 12.73 -4.10
CA THR A 449 -23.98 12.64 -3.57
C THR A 449 -24.07 12.83 -2.08
N ASP A 450 -22.94 12.93 -1.40
CA ASP A 450 -22.89 13.06 0.05
C ASP A 450 -21.80 14.06 0.47
N ASP A 451 -22.17 14.96 1.38
CA ASP A 451 -21.30 16.05 1.86
C ASP A 451 -20.42 15.63 3.05
N LYS A 452 -20.62 14.43 3.62
CA LYS A 452 -19.92 14.03 4.83
C LYS A 452 -18.42 13.85 4.59
N PHE A 453 -18.06 13.16 3.50
CA PHE A 453 -16.70 12.98 3.07
C PHE A 453 -16.56 13.32 1.59
N PRO A 454 -16.15 14.54 1.25
CA PRO A 454 -15.89 14.91 -0.14
C PRO A 454 -14.75 14.07 -0.72
N GLN A 455 -14.69 13.99 -2.05
CA GLN A 455 -13.72 13.19 -2.77
C GLN A 455 -12.26 13.41 -2.32
N TYR A 456 -11.92 14.66 -1.99
CA TYR A 456 -10.57 15.08 -1.60
C TYR A 456 -10.58 15.62 -0.17
N THR A 457 -9.89 14.90 0.71
CA THR A 457 -9.71 15.29 2.11
C THR A 457 -8.23 15.32 2.49
N TYR A 458 -7.90 15.97 3.58
CA TYR A 458 -6.56 15.92 4.18
C TYR A 458 -6.65 15.57 5.67
N ALA A 459 -5.62 14.90 6.18
CA ALA A 459 -5.52 14.55 7.59
C ALA A 459 -5.20 15.80 8.43
N THR A 460 -6.01 16.03 9.44
CA THR A 460 -5.85 17.15 10.37
C THR A 460 -5.00 16.76 11.58
N SER A 461 -4.39 17.72 12.25
CA SER A 461 -3.52 17.48 13.42
C SER A 461 -4.25 16.93 14.64
N ASP A 462 -5.57 17.07 14.71
CA ASP A 462 -6.44 16.50 15.75
C ASP A 462 -6.89 15.05 15.42
N GLY A 463 -6.41 14.49 14.32
CA GLY A 463 -6.70 13.12 13.89
C GLY A 463 -7.97 12.96 13.05
N GLY A 464 -8.58 14.07 12.61
CA GLY A 464 -9.73 14.08 11.72
C GLY A 464 -9.35 14.08 10.23
N LEU A 465 -10.38 14.22 9.38
CA LEU A 465 -10.27 14.54 7.95
C LEU A 465 -11.05 15.85 7.67
N ALA A 466 -10.45 16.73 6.86
CA ALA A 466 -11.11 17.96 6.40
C ALA A 466 -11.01 18.07 4.87
N PRO A 467 -11.92 18.81 4.20
CA PRO A 467 -11.88 19.02 2.76
C PRO A 467 -10.60 19.74 2.32
N VAL A 468 -9.99 19.30 1.22
CA VAL A 468 -8.91 20.05 0.56
C VAL A 468 -9.48 21.32 -0.06
N VAL A 469 -8.92 22.49 0.30
CA VAL A 469 -9.50 23.81 -0.07
C VAL A 469 -8.66 24.62 -1.07
N GLY A 470 -7.60 24.08 -1.61
CA GLY A 470 -6.78 24.77 -2.62
C GLY A 470 -5.30 24.38 -2.58
N VAL A 471 -4.53 25.07 -3.39
CA VAL A 471 -3.07 24.89 -3.47
C VAL A 471 -2.43 25.52 -2.24
N GLU A 472 -1.63 24.75 -1.51
CA GLU A 472 -0.81 25.29 -0.45
C GLU A 472 0.31 26.17 -1.05
N GLU A 473 0.47 27.39 -0.55
CA GLU A 473 1.61 28.23 -0.90
C GLU A 473 2.90 27.55 -0.43
N LYS A 474 3.75 27.16 -1.39
CA LYS A 474 5.07 26.67 -1.06
C LYS A 474 5.97 27.85 -0.72
N HIS A 475 6.46 27.87 0.49
CA HIS A 475 7.56 28.74 0.86
C HIS A 475 8.88 28.14 0.34
N GLU A 476 9.15 28.31 -0.97
CA GLU A 476 10.46 27.98 -1.50
C GLU A 476 11.52 28.86 -0.84
N THR A 477 12.45 28.20 -0.17
CA THR A 477 13.62 28.87 0.39
C THR A 477 14.69 29.02 -0.67
N THR A 478 15.46 30.11 -0.62
CA THR A 478 16.62 30.29 -1.50
C THR A 478 17.83 29.54 -0.95
N LEU A 479 18.77 29.16 -1.82
CA LEU A 479 20.05 28.54 -1.41
C LEU A 479 20.73 29.37 -0.31
N MET A 480 20.76 30.69 -0.43
CA MET A 480 21.37 31.56 0.56
C MET A 480 20.67 31.51 1.91
N LYS A 481 19.33 31.46 1.92
CA LYS A 481 18.53 31.36 3.15
C LYS A 481 18.78 30.02 3.84
N ASP A 482 18.80 28.93 3.08
CA ASP A 482 19.08 27.59 3.61
C ASP A 482 20.51 27.52 4.15
N PHE A 483 21.48 28.06 3.43
CA PHE A 483 22.88 28.07 3.87
C PHE A 483 23.06 28.84 5.19
N ILE A 484 22.43 30.01 5.32
CA ILE A 484 22.47 30.79 6.57
C ILE A 484 21.83 30.01 7.72
N THR A 485 20.71 29.39 7.46
CA THR A 485 19.97 28.56 8.47
C THR A 485 20.81 27.37 8.91
N LEU A 486 21.41 26.64 7.96
CA LEU A 486 22.30 25.51 8.23
C LEU A 486 23.52 25.94 9.07
N THR A 487 24.14 27.04 8.72
CA THR A 487 25.30 27.60 9.45
C THR A 487 24.93 27.91 10.90
N LYS A 488 23.79 28.57 11.13
CA LYS A 488 23.30 28.84 12.50
C LYS A 488 23.07 27.55 13.27
N ARG A 489 22.45 26.57 12.64
CA ARG A 489 22.16 25.27 13.27
C ARG A 489 23.42 24.50 13.67
N ILE A 490 24.45 24.51 12.81
CA ILE A 490 25.76 23.94 13.12
C ILE A 490 26.40 24.63 14.35
N PHE A 491 26.33 25.95 14.42
CA PHE A 491 26.85 26.70 15.58
C PHE A 491 26.09 26.39 16.88
N GLU A 492 24.76 26.25 16.81
CA GLU A 492 23.94 25.87 17.95
C GLU A 492 24.32 24.46 18.46
N LEU A 493 24.41 23.47 17.55
CA LEU A 493 24.80 22.11 17.90
C LEU A 493 26.22 22.03 18.47
N ALA A 494 27.19 22.75 17.88
CA ALA A 494 28.56 22.83 18.39
C ALA A 494 28.61 23.49 19.77
N SER A 495 27.85 24.57 19.99
CA SER A 495 27.77 25.24 21.28
C SER A 495 27.17 24.33 22.37
N THR A 496 26.13 23.57 22.04
CA THR A 496 25.51 22.59 22.98
C THR A 496 26.50 21.49 23.33
N ALA A 497 27.16 20.89 22.32
CA ALA A 497 28.15 19.85 22.53
C ALA A 497 29.37 20.31 23.38
N ILE A 498 29.78 21.56 23.25
CA ILE A 498 30.83 22.17 24.07
C ILE A 498 30.36 22.35 25.53
N LYS A 499 29.13 22.87 25.72
CA LYS A 499 28.54 23.03 27.06
C LYS A 499 28.42 21.69 27.81
N ASP A 500 27.98 20.64 27.13
CA ASP A 500 27.85 19.29 27.69
C ASP A 500 29.20 18.67 28.06
N LYS A 501 30.28 19.04 27.36
CA LYS A 501 31.64 18.62 27.69
C LYS A 501 32.28 19.41 28.85
N ILE A 502 31.91 20.69 29.00
CA ILE A 502 32.44 21.55 30.04
C ILE A 502 31.65 21.40 31.36
N GLY A 503 30.37 20.97 31.27
CA GLY A 503 29.53 20.74 32.42
C GLY A 503 29.68 19.36 33.05
N LYS A 504 30.56 18.50 32.50
CA LYS A 504 31.06 17.26 33.09
C LYS A 504 32.48 17.47 33.63
#